data_b81ec78c4e522606ff82f433aeb5ae22
#
_entry.id   b81ec78c4e522606ff82f433aeb5ae22
#
_cell.length_a   1.000
_cell.length_b   1.000
_cell.length_c   1.000
_cell.angle_alpha   90.00
_cell.angle_beta   90.00
_cell.angle_gamma   90.00
#
_symmetry.space_group_name_H-M   'P 1'
#
loop_
_entity.id
_entity.type
_entity.pdbx_description
1 polymer ?
#
loop_
_entity_poly.entity_id
_entity_poly.type
_entity_poly.pdbx_seq_one_letter_code
_entity_poly.pdbx_strand_id
1 'polypeptide(L)'
;MSSLKKHSITNFKLQSGKVISLTLSYQIFGKELHEGPVVLVNHSLTGNSNVSGEDGWWSDIIGPKKLIDTEVYSVIAFNFPGNGTEDDFLTSYKDWILRDVSEIFKMALNERTIAIFIY
;
A
#
# COMPACT_ATOMS: atom_id res chain seq x y z
N MET A 1 -12.01 12.32 -0.83
CA MET A 1 -11.78 11.26 0.17
C MET A 1 -11.37 9.98 -0.52
N SER A 2 -10.30 9.36 -0.08
CA SER A 2 -9.84 8.10 -0.69
C SER A 2 -10.64 6.92 -0.14
N SER A 3 -11.10 6.06 -1.04
CA SER A 3 -11.75 4.81 -0.65
C SER A 3 -10.73 3.68 -0.62
N LEU A 4 -10.98 2.69 0.22
CA LEU A 4 -10.19 1.47 0.27
C LEU A 4 -10.38 0.68 -1.03
N LYS A 5 -9.28 0.34 -1.68
CA LYS A 5 -9.26 -0.46 -2.90
C LYS A 5 -8.65 -1.82 -2.60
N LYS A 6 -8.90 -2.78 -3.46
CA LYS A 6 -8.43 -4.16 -3.27
C LYS A 6 -7.81 -4.68 -4.56
N HIS A 7 -6.76 -5.48 -4.40
CA HIS A 7 -6.07 -6.14 -5.49
C HIS A 7 -5.80 -7.60 -5.11
N SER A 8 -6.29 -8.53 -5.93
CA SER A 8 -6.10 -9.96 -5.68
C SER A 8 -4.74 -10.41 -6.21
N ILE A 9 -4.00 -11.12 -5.37
CA ILE A 9 -2.72 -11.72 -5.72
C ILE A 9 -2.87 -13.22 -5.55
N THR A 10 -2.60 -13.98 -6.61
CA THR A 10 -2.76 -15.42 -6.63
C THR A 10 -1.42 -16.10 -6.85
N ASN A 11 -1.24 -17.26 -6.20
CA ASN A 11 -0.06 -18.10 -6.39
C ASN A 11 1.26 -17.39 -6.12
N PHE A 12 1.29 -16.56 -5.09
CA PHE A 12 2.52 -15.90 -4.67
C PHE A 12 3.35 -16.84 -3.81
N LYS A 13 4.63 -17.00 -4.17
CA LYS A 13 5.55 -17.86 -3.42
C LYS A 13 6.33 -17.04 -2.41
N LEU A 14 6.14 -17.34 -1.13
CA LEU A 14 6.92 -16.76 -0.04
C LEU A 14 8.36 -17.25 -0.08
N GLN A 15 9.25 -16.53 0.59
CA GLN A 15 10.65 -16.95 0.71
C GLN A 15 10.78 -18.33 1.38
N SER A 16 9.83 -18.69 2.22
CA SER A 16 9.77 -20.03 2.83
C SER A 16 9.47 -21.15 1.84
N GLY A 17 9.02 -20.81 0.63
CA GLY A 17 8.59 -21.78 -0.39
C GLY A 17 7.09 -22.03 -0.41
N LYS A 18 6.35 -21.56 0.59
CA LYS A 18 4.90 -21.71 0.65
C LYS A 18 4.24 -20.81 -0.40
N VAL A 19 3.26 -21.36 -1.11
CA VAL A 19 2.48 -20.61 -2.12
C VAL A 19 1.16 -20.17 -1.48
N ILE A 20 0.85 -18.89 -1.61
CA ILE A 20 -0.36 -18.30 -1.02
C ILE A 20 -1.10 -17.45 -2.02
N SER A 21 -2.35 -17.16 -1.69
CA SER A 21 -3.16 -16.15 -2.38
C SER A 21 -3.73 -15.21 -1.34
N LEU A 22 -3.81 -13.93 -1.65
CA LEU A 22 -4.32 -12.92 -0.73
C LEU A 22 -4.99 -11.78 -1.49
N THR A 23 -5.77 -10.99 -0.77
CA THR A 23 -6.30 -9.72 -1.27
C THR A 23 -5.54 -8.60 -0.56
N LEU A 24 -4.82 -7.81 -1.35
CA LEU A 24 -4.07 -6.67 -0.86
C LEU A 24 -4.97 -5.44 -0.90
N SER A 25 -5.16 -4.77 0.22
CA SER A 25 -5.92 -3.53 0.26
C SER A 25 -5.00 -2.32 0.26
N TYR A 26 -5.47 -1.22 -0.31
CA TYR A 26 -4.67 -0.01 -0.45
C TYR A 26 -5.55 1.22 -0.65
N GLN A 27 -4.94 2.39 -0.51
CA GLN A 27 -5.59 3.66 -0.79
C GLN A 27 -4.67 4.54 -1.63
N ILE A 28 -5.28 5.36 -2.48
CA ILE A 28 -4.57 6.34 -3.30
C ILE A 28 -5.08 7.73 -2.93
N PHE A 29 -4.16 8.64 -2.71
CA PHE A 29 -4.45 10.03 -2.37
C PHE A 29 -3.86 10.95 -3.42
N GLY A 30 -4.58 12.01 -3.77
CA GLY A 30 -4.12 12.99 -4.74
C GLY A 30 -4.38 12.56 -6.16
N LYS A 31 -3.35 12.65 -7.00
CA LYS A 31 -3.48 12.30 -8.42
C LYS A 31 -3.66 10.80 -8.62
N GLU A 32 -4.33 10.46 -9.71
CA GLU A 32 -4.41 9.06 -10.13
C GLU A 32 -3.02 8.54 -10.52
N LEU A 33 -2.85 7.20 -10.48
CA LEU A 33 -1.59 6.54 -10.78
C LEU A 33 -1.18 6.87 -12.18
N HIS A 34 -1.04 7.39 -12.97
CA HIS A 34 -0.61 7.72 -14.32
C HIS A 34 -0.58 9.23 -14.59
N GLU A 35 -1.03 10.02 -13.61
CA GLU A 35 -1.13 11.46 -13.78
C GLU A 35 0.01 12.23 -13.14
N GLY A 36 0.87 11.58 -12.41
CA GLY A 36 2.00 12.23 -11.77
C GLY A 36 2.95 11.22 -11.13
N PRO A 37 4.07 11.70 -10.55
CA PRO A 37 5.00 10.83 -9.85
C PRO A 37 4.31 10.13 -8.68
N VAL A 38 4.72 8.88 -8.43
CA VAL A 38 4.13 8.04 -7.37
C VAL A 38 5.01 8.09 -6.13
N VAL A 39 4.38 8.33 -4.99
CA VAL A 39 5.02 8.22 -3.68
C VAL A 39 4.39 7.05 -2.94
N LEU A 40 5.20 6.07 -2.58
CA LEU A 40 4.75 4.94 -1.76
C LEU A 40 4.98 5.27 -0.28
N VAL A 41 3.91 5.21 0.50
CA VAL A 41 3.99 5.42 1.94
C VAL A 41 3.72 4.10 2.66
N ASN A 42 4.67 3.69 3.49
CA ASN A 42 4.53 2.49 4.32
C ASN A 42 4.12 2.88 5.73
N HIS A 43 3.11 2.22 6.27
CA HIS A 43 2.68 2.50 7.64
C HIS A 43 3.57 1.78 8.66
N SER A 44 3.47 2.24 9.92
CA SER A 44 4.15 1.62 11.04
C SER A 44 3.46 0.31 11.46
N LEU A 45 4.04 -0.39 12.44
CA LEU A 45 3.54 -1.70 12.88
C LEU A 45 2.04 -1.74 13.18
N THR A 46 1.51 -0.69 13.79
CA THR A 46 0.09 -0.61 14.16
C THR A 46 -0.72 0.31 13.24
N GLY A 47 -0.17 0.67 12.10
CA GLY A 47 -0.79 1.61 11.18
C GLY A 47 -1.68 0.95 10.14
N ASN A 48 -2.06 1.77 9.17
CA ASN A 48 -2.92 1.36 8.06
C ASN A 48 -2.71 2.28 6.85
N SER A 49 -3.42 2.00 5.78
CA SER A 49 -3.32 2.75 4.51
C SER A 49 -3.93 4.15 4.55
N ASN A 50 -4.65 4.52 5.60
CA ASN A 50 -5.29 5.84 5.67
C ASN A 50 -4.30 6.91 6.13
N VAL A 51 -3.43 7.32 5.24
CA VAL A 51 -2.28 8.19 5.55
C VAL A 51 -2.59 9.67 5.41
N SER A 52 -3.67 10.03 4.73
CA SER A 52 -4.02 11.43 4.46
C SER A 52 -5.53 11.63 4.58
N GLY A 53 -5.97 12.89 4.44
CA GLY A 53 -7.37 13.26 4.56
C GLY A 53 -7.76 13.57 5.99
N GLU A 54 -9.06 13.65 6.25
CA GLU A 54 -9.59 14.11 7.53
C GLU A 54 -9.12 13.24 8.70
N ASP A 55 -9.14 11.93 8.53
CA ASP A 55 -8.76 10.96 9.57
C ASP A 55 -7.41 10.30 9.31
N GLY A 56 -6.64 10.82 8.34
CA GLY A 56 -5.33 10.25 7.99
C GLY A 56 -4.30 10.48 9.09
N TRP A 57 -3.55 9.43 9.43
CA TRP A 57 -2.59 9.51 10.53
C TRP A 57 -1.36 10.38 10.21
N TRP A 58 -1.13 10.68 8.95
CA TRP A 58 -0.01 11.55 8.54
C TRP A 58 -0.49 12.76 7.73
N SER A 59 -1.72 13.18 7.96
CA SER A 59 -2.33 14.28 7.23
C SER A 59 -1.62 15.63 7.41
N ASP A 60 -0.81 15.79 8.44
CA ASP A 60 0.00 17.02 8.61
C ASP A 60 1.13 17.12 7.57
N ILE A 61 1.55 16.00 7.01
CA ILE A 61 2.66 15.92 6.07
C ILE A 61 2.16 15.65 4.64
N ILE A 62 1.09 14.88 4.50
CA ILE A 62 0.55 14.44 3.21
C ILE A 62 -0.79 15.14 2.98
N GLY A 63 -0.86 15.95 1.96
CA GLY A 63 -2.09 16.66 1.60
C GLY A 63 -1.85 17.76 0.59
N PRO A 64 -2.91 18.48 0.18
CA PRO A 64 -2.76 19.57 -0.77
C PRO A 64 -1.82 20.67 -0.22
N LYS A 65 -0.80 20.99 -0.99
CA LYS A 65 0.20 22.02 -0.65
C LYS A 65 0.99 21.73 0.63
N LYS A 66 1.04 20.47 1.03
CA LYS A 66 1.87 20.02 2.15
C LYS A 66 3.20 19.48 1.65
N LEU A 67 4.05 18.99 2.55
CA LEU A 67 5.38 18.50 2.19
C LEU A 67 5.32 17.42 1.11
N ILE A 68 4.42 16.44 1.28
CA ILE A 68 4.08 15.50 0.23
C ILE A 68 2.77 15.99 -0.39
N ASP A 69 2.91 16.72 -1.47
CA ASP A 69 1.81 17.50 -2.06
C ASP A 69 0.94 16.62 -2.95
N THR A 70 -0.27 16.38 -2.52
CA THR A 70 -1.22 15.55 -3.28
C THR A 70 -1.77 16.24 -4.53
N GLU A 71 -1.48 17.52 -4.73
CA GLU A 71 -1.76 18.19 -6.01
C GLU A 71 -0.71 17.86 -7.07
N VAL A 72 0.45 17.34 -6.66
CA VAL A 72 1.58 17.01 -7.52
C VAL A 72 1.76 15.50 -7.66
N TYR A 73 1.64 14.79 -6.57
CA TYR A 73 1.94 13.35 -6.49
C TYR A 73 0.70 12.50 -6.43
N SER A 74 0.83 11.28 -6.94
CA SER A 74 -0.07 10.18 -6.62
C SER A 74 0.53 9.45 -5.42
N VAL A 75 -0.14 9.52 -4.28
CA VAL A 75 0.34 8.87 -3.04
C VAL A 75 -0.39 7.56 -2.87
N ILE A 76 0.35 6.47 -2.84
CA ILE A 76 -0.22 5.14 -2.63
C ILE A 76 0.28 4.55 -1.32
N ALA A 77 -0.65 3.95 -0.57
CA ALA A 77 -0.33 3.27 0.68
C ALA A 77 -1.05 1.93 0.71
N PHE A 78 -0.29 0.86 0.88
CA PHE A 78 -0.84 -0.48 1.05
C PHE A 78 -1.00 -0.80 2.53
N ASN A 79 -2.03 -1.57 2.86
CA ASN A 79 -2.09 -2.21 4.17
C ASN A 79 -1.16 -3.40 4.19
N PHE A 80 -0.32 -3.50 5.21
CA PHE A 80 0.50 -4.68 5.40
C PHE A 80 -0.41 -5.88 5.58
N PRO A 81 -0.18 -6.97 4.85
CA PRO A 81 -1.00 -8.17 4.99
C PRO A 81 -1.08 -8.60 6.45
N GLY A 82 -2.30 -8.82 6.92
CA GLY A 82 -2.55 -9.22 8.29
C GLY A 82 -2.62 -8.09 9.31
N ASN A 83 -2.67 -6.82 8.89
CA ASN A 83 -2.77 -5.70 9.83
C ASN A 83 -4.17 -5.52 10.45
N GLY A 84 -5.11 -6.39 10.12
CA GLY A 84 -6.46 -6.36 10.66
C GLY A 84 -7.44 -5.46 9.91
N THR A 85 -7.04 -4.76 8.88
CA THR A 85 -7.93 -3.91 8.09
C THR A 85 -9.00 -4.77 7.43
N GLU A 86 -10.27 -4.46 7.68
CA GLU A 86 -11.41 -5.25 7.24
C GLU A 86 -11.32 -6.74 7.65
N ASP A 87 -10.87 -6.98 8.88
CA ASP A 87 -10.71 -8.31 9.45
C ASP A 87 -9.69 -9.20 8.71
N ASP A 88 -8.74 -8.58 8.02
CA ASP A 88 -7.64 -9.30 7.39
C ASP A 88 -6.61 -9.73 8.43
N PHE A 89 -6.68 -10.96 8.86
CA PHE A 89 -5.74 -11.56 9.81
C PHE A 89 -5.05 -12.75 9.14
N LEU A 90 -3.72 -12.73 9.17
CA LEU A 90 -2.94 -13.83 8.61
C LEU A 90 -2.82 -14.97 9.63
N THR A 91 -3.27 -16.14 9.26
CA THR A 91 -3.07 -17.36 10.06
C THR A 91 -1.67 -17.93 9.84
N SER A 92 -1.06 -17.63 8.70
CA SER A 92 0.27 -18.13 8.31
C SER A 92 1.40 -17.13 8.60
N TYR A 93 1.21 -16.22 9.54
CA TYR A 93 2.16 -15.11 9.78
C TYR A 93 3.59 -15.57 10.04
N LYS A 94 3.78 -16.77 10.57
CA LYS A 94 5.13 -17.31 10.86
C LYS A 94 5.92 -17.66 9.61
N ASP A 95 5.25 -17.81 8.48
CA ASP A 95 5.90 -18.11 7.20
C ASP A 95 6.34 -16.86 6.46
N TRP A 96 5.98 -15.68 6.96
CA TRP A 96 6.24 -14.40 6.32
C TRP A 96 7.49 -13.72 6.85
N ILE A 97 8.22 -13.07 5.95
CA ILE A 97 9.29 -12.14 6.32
C ILE A 97 9.03 -10.80 5.62
N LEU A 98 9.73 -9.76 6.05
CA LEU A 98 9.52 -8.41 5.51
C LEU A 98 9.76 -8.33 4.00
N ARG A 99 10.69 -9.12 3.49
CA ARG A 99 10.95 -9.17 2.04
C ARG A 99 9.72 -9.65 1.26
N ASP A 100 8.94 -10.56 1.81
CA ASP A 100 7.70 -11.03 1.17
C ASP A 100 6.73 -9.87 0.99
N VAL A 101 6.60 -9.02 2.00
CA VAL A 101 5.71 -7.84 1.95
C VAL A 101 6.18 -6.87 0.87
N SER A 102 7.48 -6.57 0.82
CA SER A 102 7.99 -5.64 -0.20
C SER A 102 7.86 -6.19 -1.62
N GLU A 103 8.03 -7.48 -1.82
CA GLU A 103 7.83 -8.11 -3.13
C GLU A 103 6.36 -8.06 -3.57
N ILE A 104 5.44 -8.24 -2.63
CA ILE A 104 4.00 -8.12 -2.91
C ILE A 104 3.64 -6.70 -3.32
N PHE A 105 4.15 -5.69 -2.60
CA PHE A 105 3.90 -4.29 -2.95
C PHE A 105 4.48 -3.95 -4.33
N LYS A 106 5.69 -4.41 -4.60
CA LYS A 106 6.32 -4.23 -5.90
C LYS A 106 5.51 -4.85 -7.03
N MET A 107 5.01 -6.07 -6.83
CA MET A 107 4.18 -6.75 -7.80
C MET A 107 2.89 -5.97 -8.06
N ALA A 108 2.21 -5.52 -7.02
CA ALA A 108 0.98 -4.76 -7.14
C ALA A 108 1.20 -3.44 -7.88
N LEU A 109 2.29 -2.74 -7.60
CA LEU A 109 2.65 -1.51 -8.29
C LEU A 109 2.93 -1.76 -9.76
N ASN A 110 3.69 -2.80 -10.10
CA ASN A 110 4.02 -3.12 -11.49
C ASN A 110 2.80 -3.49 -12.32
N GLU A 111 1.80 -4.09 -11.71
CA GLU A 111 0.54 -4.43 -12.39
C GLU A 111 -0.36 -3.22 -12.60
N ARG A 112 -0.14 -2.13 -11.88
CA ARG A 112 -1.03 -0.97 -11.85
C ARG A 112 -0.45 0.27 -12.51
N THR A 113 0.85 0.37 -12.63
CA THR A 113 1.49 1.59 -13.14
C THR A 113 2.54 1.27 -14.19
N ILE A 114 2.79 2.26 -15.04
CA ILE A 114 3.77 2.15 -16.11
C ILE A 114 5.13 2.72 -15.70
N ALA A 115 5.14 3.73 -14.84
CA ALA A 115 6.37 4.36 -14.37
C ALA A 115 6.27 4.62 -12.88
N ILE A 116 7.25 4.11 -12.11
CA ILE A 116 7.25 4.21 -10.66
C ILE A 116 8.55 4.86 -10.20
N PHE A 117 8.41 5.92 -9.42
CA PHE A 117 9.51 6.49 -8.66
C PHE A 117 9.22 6.23 -7.19
N ILE A 118 10.06 5.40 -6.55
CA ILE A 118 9.91 5.04 -5.14
C ILE A 118 10.90 5.85 -4.32
N TYR A 119 10.36 6.61 -3.39
CA TYR A 119 11.15 7.43 -2.49
C TYR A 119 10.99 6.97 -1.05
#